data_582513b386edc23172ee034ebfb98371
#
_entry.id   582513b386edc23172ee034ebfb98371
#
_cell.length_a   1.000
_cell.length_b   1.000
_cell.length_c   1.000
_cell.angle_alpha   90.00
_cell.angle_beta   90.00
_cell.angle_gamma   90.00
#
_symmetry.space_group_name_H-M   'P 1'
#
loop_
_entity.id
_entity.type
_entity.pdbx_description
1 polymer ?
#
loop_
_entity_poly.entity_id
_entity_poly.type
_entity_poly.pdbx_seq_one_letter_code
_entity_poly.pdbx_strand_id
1 'polypeptide(L)'
;MTKILLLISLFSTFLFAELRHVDASEEVVKSGIKIIDIRTLPEWKETGLVENAIPITFFDEQGRYNAETFIKELDKHVSKDKEFALICRTGSRTSAVSELLSKQGYKVVNLKGGMKSLIQKGYTPTPYNP
;
A
#
# COMPACT_ATOMS: atom_id res chain seq x y z
N MET A 1 -46.93 -28.88 -20.81
CA MET A 1 -46.58 -27.87 -19.84
C MET A 1 -45.07 -27.93 -19.60
N THR A 2 -44.34 -27.04 -20.21
CA THR A 2 -42.88 -26.93 -20.04
C THR A 2 -42.60 -26.12 -18.79
N LYS A 3 -42.05 -26.77 -17.77
CA LYS A 3 -41.51 -26.04 -16.61
C LYS A 3 -40.18 -25.43 -17.02
N ILE A 4 -40.17 -24.09 -17.14
CA ILE A 4 -38.90 -23.34 -17.31
C ILE A 4 -38.25 -23.30 -15.94
N LEU A 5 -37.19 -24.10 -15.75
CA LEU A 5 -36.28 -23.95 -14.62
C LEU A 5 -35.43 -22.73 -14.91
N LEU A 6 -35.77 -21.60 -14.27
CA LEU A 6 -34.86 -20.46 -14.20
C LEU A 6 -33.74 -20.86 -13.27
N LEU A 7 -32.63 -21.31 -13.85
CA LEU A 7 -31.36 -21.40 -13.15
C LEU A 7 -30.93 -19.97 -12.87
N ILE A 8 -31.25 -19.45 -11.67
CA ILE A 8 -30.63 -18.25 -11.16
C ILE A 8 -29.20 -18.66 -10.83
N SER A 9 -28.32 -18.46 -11.82
CA SER A 9 -26.89 -18.50 -11.58
C SER A 9 -26.56 -17.35 -10.62
N LEU A 10 -26.41 -17.68 -9.33
CA LEU A 10 -25.84 -16.76 -8.38
C LEU A 10 -24.38 -16.56 -8.79
N PHE A 11 -24.13 -15.57 -9.63
CA PHE A 11 -22.81 -15.03 -9.82
C PHE A 11 -22.44 -14.35 -8.51
N SER A 12 -21.80 -15.10 -7.61
CA SER A 12 -21.05 -14.53 -6.52
C SER A 12 -19.89 -13.77 -7.14
N THR A 13 -20.09 -12.50 -7.43
CA THR A 13 -18.98 -11.61 -7.74
C THR A 13 -18.18 -11.47 -6.48
N PHE A 14 -17.16 -12.32 -6.33
CA PHE A 14 -16.08 -12.04 -5.39
C PHE A 14 -15.41 -10.76 -5.88
N LEU A 15 -15.76 -9.64 -5.25
CA LEU A 15 -14.99 -8.42 -5.35
C LEU A 15 -13.65 -8.68 -4.66
N PHE A 16 -12.70 -9.26 -5.42
CA PHE A 16 -11.31 -9.24 -5.03
C PHE A 16 -10.88 -7.77 -5.04
N ALA A 17 -10.54 -7.24 -3.86
CA ALA A 17 -9.86 -5.97 -3.79
C ALA A 17 -8.59 -6.09 -4.64
N GLU A 18 -8.43 -5.16 -5.57
CA GLU A 18 -7.34 -5.21 -6.53
C GLU A 18 -6.01 -4.94 -5.83
N LEU A 19 -5.09 -5.90 -5.94
CA LEU A 19 -3.69 -5.69 -5.61
C LEU A 19 -2.92 -5.53 -6.92
N ARG A 20 -2.23 -4.40 -7.05
CA ARG A 20 -1.34 -4.14 -8.19
C ARG A 20 0.09 -3.96 -7.70
N HIS A 21 1.04 -4.48 -8.45
CA HIS A 21 2.46 -4.25 -8.24
C HIS A 21 2.96 -3.33 -9.34
N VAL A 22 3.45 -2.16 -8.96
CA VAL A 22 3.89 -1.11 -9.88
C VAL A 22 5.28 -0.66 -9.48
N ASP A 23 6.17 -0.47 -10.46
CA ASP A 23 7.51 0.03 -10.16
C ASP A 23 7.44 1.41 -9.51
N ALA A 24 8.19 1.58 -8.42
CA ALA A 24 8.34 2.88 -7.78
C ALA A 24 9.00 3.84 -8.77
N SER A 25 8.33 4.95 -9.07
CA SER A 25 8.80 5.94 -10.03
C SER A 25 8.32 7.33 -9.68
N GLU A 26 9.01 8.34 -10.18
CA GLU A 26 8.59 9.73 -10.03
C GLU A 26 7.22 9.99 -10.66
N GLU A 27 6.92 9.30 -11.78
CA GLU A 27 5.61 9.35 -12.42
C GLU A 27 4.47 8.95 -11.48
N VAL A 28 4.65 7.86 -10.74
CA VAL A 28 3.67 7.40 -9.73
C VAL A 28 3.53 8.42 -8.61
N VAL A 29 4.63 8.99 -8.13
CA VAL A 29 4.61 10.03 -7.09
C VAL A 29 3.81 11.23 -7.56
N LYS A 30 4.02 11.67 -8.80
CA LYS A 30 3.34 12.84 -9.40
C LYS A 30 1.87 12.56 -9.75
N SER A 31 1.45 11.31 -9.80
CA SER A 31 0.07 10.94 -10.12
C SER A 31 -0.96 11.42 -9.08
N GLY A 32 -0.50 11.78 -7.90
CA GLY A 32 -1.36 12.18 -6.78
C GLY A 32 -1.94 11.00 -5.99
N ILE A 33 -1.56 9.75 -6.29
CA ILE A 33 -1.94 8.61 -5.48
C ILE A 33 -1.44 8.81 -4.05
N LYS A 34 -2.27 8.52 -3.07
CA LYS A 34 -1.87 8.56 -1.66
C LYS A 34 -0.83 7.47 -1.40
N ILE A 35 0.28 7.83 -0.80
CA ILE A 35 1.38 6.90 -0.50
C ILE A 35 1.55 6.79 1.01
N ILE A 36 1.53 5.57 1.51
CA ILE A 36 1.80 5.24 2.91
C ILE A 36 3.20 4.64 3.00
N ASP A 37 4.07 5.28 3.75
CA ASP A 37 5.42 4.78 4.03
C ASP A 37 5.40 3.94 5.29
N ILE A 38 5.52 2.62 5.13
CA ILE A 38 5.38 1.67 6.23
C ILE A 38 6.69 1.34 6.94
N ARG A 39 7.77 2.07 6.61
CA ARG A 39 9.09 1.88 7.22
C ARG A 39 9.11 2.34 8.68
N THR A 40 10.28 2.33 9.26
CA THR A 40 10.53 2.74 10.66
C THR A 40 10.98 4.19 10.75
N LEU A 41 10.85 4.78 11.93
CA LEU A 41 11.33 6.13 12.22
C LEU A 41 12.81 6.34 11.87
N PRO A 42 13.75 5.45 12.23
CA PRO A 42 15.16 5.61 11.82
C PRO A 42 15.33 5.68 10.30
N GLU A 43 14.59 4.89 9.54
CA GLU A 43 14.63 4.91 8.07
C GLU A 43 14.12 6.24 7.51
N TRP A 44 13.04 6.79 8.08
CA TRP A 44 12.53 8.11 7.67
C TRP A 44 13.53 9.22 7.93
N LYS A 45 14.22 9.17 9.07
CA LYS A 45 15.27 10.14 9.43
C LYS A 45 16.49 10.04 8.51
N GLU A 46 16.84 8.82 8.11
CA GLU A 46 18.01 8.56 7.26
C GLU A 46 17.81 9.06 5.84
N THR A 47 16.69 8.72 5.21
CA THR A 47 16.48 8.95 3.77
C THR A 47 15.42 9.99 3.45
N GLY A 48 14.62 10.40 4.41
CA GLY A 48 13.42 11.21 4.15
C GLY A 48 12.25 10.39 3.65
N LEU A 49 11.20 11.07 3.21
CA LEU A 49 9.95 10.51 2.72
C LEU A 49 9.68 10.95 1.28
N VAL A 50 8.90 10.19 0.57
CA VAL A 50 8.26 10.69 -0.64
C VAL A 50 7.40 11.90 -0.28
N GLU A 51 7.40 12.92 -1.11
CA GLU A 51 6.59 14.13 -0.90
C GLU A 51 5.12 13.74 -0.64
N ASN A 52 4.57 14.28 0.44
CA ASN A 52 3.19 14.02 0.91
C ASN A 52 2.91 12.58 1.36
N ALA A 53 3.90 11.72 1.44
CA ALA A 53 3.72 10.38 1.98
C ALA A 53 3.35 10.44 3.47
N ILE A 54 2.49 9.52 3.88
CA ILE A 54 2.04 9.40 5.26
C ILE A 54 2.84 8.29 5.94
N PRO A 55 3.62 8.60 6.98
CA PRO A 55 4.42 7.60 7.68
C PRO A 55 3.58 6.82 8.69
N ILE A 56 3.43 5.52 8.46
CA ILE A 56 2.77 4.60 9.40
C ILE A 56 3.55 3.29 9.41
N THR A 57 4.34 3.05 10.44
CA THR A 57 5.15 1.84 10.56
C THR A 57 4.28 0.58 10.66
N PHE A 58 4.58 -0.44 9.85
CA PHE A 58 3.95 -1.76 10.01
C PHE A 58 4.83 -2.69 10.85
N PHE A 59 6.04 -2.98 10.42
CA PHE A 59 7.01 -3.77 11.18
C PHE A 59 7.90 -2.85 11.99
N ASP A 60 8.07 -3.14 13.29
CA ASP A 60 9.05 -2.43 14.12
C ASP A 60 10.49 -2.86 13.79
N GLU A 61 11.48 -2.29 14.48
CA GLU A 61 12.89 -2.58 14.23
C GLU A 61 13.29 -4.03 14.52
N GLN A 62 12.48 -4.75 15.30
CA GLN A 62 12.64 -6.17 15.59
C GLN A 62 11.79 -7.08 14.70
N GLY A 63 11.12 -6.50 13.70
CA GLY A 63 10.26 -7.24 12.79
C GLY A 63 8.90 -7.64 13.36
N ARG A 64 8.53 -7.10 14.52
CA ARG A 64 7.22 -7.36 15.15
C ARG A 64 6.17 -6.43 14.57
N TYR A 65 4.93 -6.88 14.54
CA TYR A 65 3.81 -6.07 14.04
C TYR A 65 2.51 -6.37 14.78
N ASN A 66 1.61 -5.42 14.72
CA ASN A 66 0.23 -5.59 15.14
C ASN A 66 -0.67 -5.05 14.01
N ALA A 67 -1.23 -5.96 13.23
CA ALA A 67 -2.03 -5.60 12.05
C ALA A 67 -3.26 -4.76 12.42
N GLU A 68 -3.93 -5.06 13.51
CA GLU A 68 -5.11 -4.34 13.97
C GLU A 68 -4.78 -2.87 14.30
N THR A 69 -3.70 -2.64 15.03
CA THR A 69 -3.23 -1.28 15.36
C THR A 69 -2.84 -0.51 14.11
N PHE A 70 -2.14 -1.16 13.18
CA PHE A 70 -1.77 -0.57 11.90
C PHE A 70 -3.01 -0.15 11.09
N ILE A 71 -3.98 -1.05 10.96
CA ILE A 71 -5.20 -0.81 10.18
C ILE A 71 -6.02 0.32 10.80
N LYS A 72 -6.09 0.39 12.12
CA LYS A 72 -6.79 1.47 12.83
C LYS A 72 -6.20 2.83 12.47
N GLU A 73 -4.88 2.94 12.42
CA GLU A 73 -4.20 4.17 12.01
C GLU A 73 -4.37 4.44 10.52
N LEU A 74 -4.22 3.40 9.68
CA LEU A 74 -4.41 3.47 8.23
C LEU A 74 -5.80 4.01 7.86
N ASP A 75 -6.85 3.54 8.53
CA ASP A 75 -8.24 3.92 8.23
C ASP A 75 -8.54 5.40 8.47
N LYS A 76 -7.69 6.10 9.21
CA LYS A 76 -7.78 7.56 9.35
C LYS A 76 -7.40 8.29 8.05
N HIS A 77 -6.70 7.63 7.15
CA HIS A 77 -6.10 8.24 5.97
C HIS A 77 -6.62 7.69 4.64
N VAL A 78 -7.10 6.46 4.61
CA VAL A 78 -7.54 5.78 3.40
C VAL A 78 -8.94 5.20 3.57
N SER A 79 -9.61 4.97 2.44
CA SER A 79 -10.87 4.22 2.38
C SER A 79 -10.72 3.01 1.48
N LYS A 80 -11.62 2.04 1.62
CA LYS A 80 -11.63 0.85 0.75
C LYS A 80 -12.08 1.15 -0.68
N ASP A 81 -12.67 2.32 -0.92
CA ASP A 81 -13.19 2.73 -2.23
C ASP A 81 -12.12 3.27 -3.16
N LYS A 82 -11.02 3.78 -2.62
CA LYS A 82 -9.95 4.40 -3.37
C LYS A 82 -8.65 3.63 -3.26
N GLU A 83 -7.95 3.58 -4.39
CA GLU A 83 -6.61 3.02 -4.46
C GLU A 83 -5.59 3.90 -3.72
N PHE A 84 -4.70 3.27 -2.99
CA PHE A 84 -3.54 3.91 -2.37
C PHE A 84 -2.32 3.01 -2.51
N ALA A 85 -1.15 3.59 -2.38
CA ALA A 85 0.11 2.87 -2.54
C ALA A 85 0.83 2.70 -1.20
N LEU A 86 1.59 1.62 -1.10
CA LEU A 86 2.51 1.38 0.00
C LEU A 86 3.95 1.44 -0.50
N ILE A 87 4.81 2.07 0.27
CA ILE A 87 6.25 2.10 -0.01
C ILE A 87 7.04 1.65 1.22
N CYS A 88 8.11 0.90 0.97
CA CYS A 88 9.12 0.59 1.97
C CYS A 88 10.51 0.80 1.35
N ARG A 89 11.55 0.17 1.88
CA ARG A 89 12.90 0.37 1.38
C ARG A 89 13.12 -0.27 0.00
N THR A 90 12.77 -1.55 -0.16
CA THR A 90 13.04 -2.35 -1.36
C THR A 90 11.82 -3.00 -1.98
N GLY A 91 10.64 -2.90 -1.35
CA GLY A 91 9.39 -3.51 -1.80
C GLY A 91 9.06 -4.85 -1.15
N SER A 92 9.95 -5.43 -0.34
CA SER A 92 9.70 -6.73 0.31
C SER A 92 8.62 -6.66 1.40
N ARG A 93 8.74 -5.71 2.32
CA ARG A 93 7.76 -5.50 3.39
C ARG A 93 6.40 -5.13 2.82
N THR A 94 6.38 -4.22 1.85
CA THR A 94 5.13 -3.77 1.23
C THR A 94 4.46 -4.84 0.41
N SER A 95 5.20 -5.77 -0.19
CA SER A 95 4.61 -6.93 -0.87
C SER A 95 3.75 -7.76 0.08
N ALA A 96 4.28 -8.09 1.25
CA ALA A 96 3.55 -8.86 2.27
C ALA A 96 2.36 -8.08 2.85
N VAL A 97 2.55 -6.81 3.19
CA VAL A 97 1.49 -5.97 3.77
C VAL A 97 0.39 -5.68 2.77
N SER A 98 0.74 -5.44 1.51
CA SER A 98 -0.24 -5.23 0.43
C SER A 98 -1.14 -6.44 0.25
N GLU A 99 -0.57 -7.65 0.31
CA GLU A 99 -1.34 -8.88 0.21
C GLU A 99 -2.32 -9.04 1.39
N LEU A 100 -1.86 -8.76 2.60
CA LEU A 100 -2.70 -8.77 3.79
C LEU A 100 -3.87 -7.78 3.66
N LEU A 101 -3.61 -6.55 3.26
CA LEU A 101 -4.63 -5.51 3.12
C LEU A 101 -5.59 -5.81 1.98
N SER A 102 -5.09 -6.32 0.86
CA SER A 102 -5.93 -6.73 -0.27
C SER A 102 -6.97 -7.77 0.14
N LYS A 103 -6.57 -8.77 0.94
CA LYS A 103 -7.47 -9.79 1.48
C LYS A 103 -8.55 -9.20 2.39
N GLN A 104 -8.31 -8.02 2.97
CA GLN A 104 -9.27 -7.32 3.81
C GLN A 104 -10.12 -6.30 3.06
N GLY A 105 -10.00 -6.23 1.74
CA GLY A 105 -10.85 -5.41 0.89
C GLY A 105 -10.28 -4.06 0.48
N TYR A 106 -9.01 -3.76 0.80
CA TYR A 106 -8.36 -2.52 0.36
C TYR A 106 -7.84 -2.63 -1.07
N LYS A 107 -7.89 -1.54 -1.80
CA LYS A 107 -7.32 -1.41 -3.15
C LYS A 107 -5.88 -0.90 -3.02
N VAL A 108 -4.92 -1.80 -3.08
CA VAL A 108 -3.53 -1.52 -2.73
C VAL A 108 -2.62 -1.58 -3.95
N VAL A 109 -1.73 -0.62 -4.05
CA VAL A 109 -0.61 -0.63 -4.98
C VAL A 109 0.68 -0.84 -4.19
N ASN A 110 1.36 -1.95 -4.45
CA ASN A 110 2.70 -2.17 -3.95
C ASN A 110 3.71 -1.47 -4.86
N LEU A 111 4.49 -0.52 -4.34
CA LEU A 111 5.54 0.15 -5.07
C LEU A 111 6.81 -0.69 -5.07
N LYS A 112 6.99 -1.49 -6.13
CA LYS A 112 8.16 -2.36 -6.29
C LYS A 112 9.45 -1.56 -6.34
N GLY A 113 10.48 -2.09 -5.68
CA GLY A 113 11.78 -1.44 -5.59
C GLY A 113 11.88 -0.38 -4.51
N GLY A 114 10.75 0.16 -4.06
CA GLY A 114 10.66 1.08 -2.93
C GLY A 114 11.50 2.34 -3.03
N MET A 115 11.86 2.90 -1.89
CA MET A 115 12.67 4.11 -1.79
C MET A 115 14.04 3.96 -2.45
N LYS A 116 14.64 2.77 -2.33
CA LYS A 116 15.95 2.52 -2.95
C LYS A 116 15.90 2.72 -4.47
N SER A 117 14.90 2.15 -5.13
CA SER A 117 14.71 2.30 -6.57
C SER A 117 14.43 3.76 -6.97
N LEU A 118 13.57 4.46 -6.23
CA LEU A 118 13.29 5.87 -6.48
C LEU A 118 14.55 6.73 -6.42
N ILE A 119 15.35 6.57 -5.37
CA ILE A 119 16.58 7.33 -5.17
C ILE A 119 17.60 7.02 -6.26
N GLN A 120 17.74 5.75 -6.65
CA GLN A 120 18.62 5.34 -7.75
C GLN A 120 18.22 5.94 -9.09
N LYS A 121 16.92 6.19 -9.30
CA LYS A 121 16.38 6.84 -10.50
C LYS A 121 16.45 8.36 -10.47
N GLY A 122 17.01 8.94 -9.39
CA GLY A 122 17.22 10.38 -9.28
C GLY A 122 16.18 11.13 -8.46
N TYR A 123 15.21 10.45 -7.84
CA TYR A 123 14.25 11.10 -6.96
C TYR A 123 14.91 11.62 -5.68
N THR A 124 14.63 12.86 -5.30
CA THR A 124 15.10 13.45 -4.05
C THR A 124 13.98 13.46 -3.01
N PRO A 125 14.05 12.60 -1.97
CA PRO A 125 13.04 12.60 -0.92
C PRO A 125 13.01 13.91 -0.13
N THR A 126 11.86 14.18 0.48
CA THR A 126 11.69 15.28 1.41
C THR A 126 12.25 14.87 2.77
N PRO A 127 13.13 15.68 3.40
CA PRO A 127 13.61 15.38 4.74
C PRO A 127 12.48 15.20 5.74
N TYR A 128 12.63 14.23 6.62
CA TYR A 128 11.66 13.98 7.68
C TYR A 128 11.86 14.96 8.83
N ASN A 129 10.88 15.84 9.02
CA ASN A 129 10.82 16.77 10.16
C ASN A 129 9.51 16.51 10.90
N PRO A 130 9.58 15.88 12.07
CA PRO A 130 8.36 15.62 12.87
C PRO A 130 7.74 16.90 13.42
#